data_19e6243cd32fa36609d31c374a84d6e5
#
_entry.id   19e6243cd32fa36609d31c374a84d6e5
#
_cell.length_a   1.000
_cell.length_b   1.000
_cell.length_c   1.000
_cell.angle_alpha   90.00
_cell.angle_beta   90.00
_cell.angle_gamma   90.00
#
_symmetry.space_group_name_H-M   'P 1'
#
loop_
_entity.id
_entity.type
_entity.pdbx_description
1 polymer ?
#
loop_
_entity_poly.entity_id
_entity_poly.type
_entity_poly.pdbx_seq_one_letter_code
_entity_poly.pdbx_strand_id
1 'polypeptide(L)'
;HIDVSGAGGTSWVAVETERAEAASAKSLGETFREWGIPTAASVALIARHGFETLFATGGIRSGLDIAKAIALGASAGGIARSSLQALESGGRDTALAFFERIEAELRTAMLLVGAKNLAALRAAPRVIVGELKEWLEQM
;
A
#
# COMPACT_ATOMS: atom_id res chain seq x y z
N HIS A 1 -13.02 -10.52 4.10
CA HIS A 1 -11.67 -10.06 3.74
C HIS A 1 -11.77 -8.95 2.70
N ILE A 2 -11.00 -7.89 2.86
CA ILE A 2 -10.97 -6.74 1.94
C ILE A 2 -9.51 -6.45 1.54
N ASP A 3 -9.30 -6.16 0.26
CA ASP A 3 -8.07 -5.55 -0.27
C ASP A 3 -8.43 -4.13 -0.74
N VAL A 4 -7.72 -3.13 -0.25
CA VAL A 4 -8.06 -1.73 -0.56
C VAL A 4 -7.58 -1.28 -1.93
N SER A 5 -6.55 -1.88 -2.47
CA SER A 5 -5.96 -1.50 -3.78
C SER A 5 -5.91 0.02 -4.01
N GLY A 6 -5.40 0.75 -3.01
CA GLY A 6 -5.45 2.21 -2.99
C GLY A 6 -4.57 2.87 -4.06
N ALA A 7 -4.82 4.14 -4.33
CA ALA A 7 -4.01 4.94 -5.23
C ALA A 7 -2.59 5.14 -4.65
N GLY A 8 -1.58 4.74 -5.39
CA GLY A 8 -0.16 4.74 -4.98
C GLY A 8 0.67 3.70 -5.73
N GLY A 9 0.01 2.75 -6.35
CA GLY A 9 0.61 1.72 -7.20
C GLY A 9 0.31 1.91 -8.69
N THR A 10 0.05 0.80 -9.38
CA THR A 10 -0.35 0.81 -10.79
C THR A 10 -1.77 1.35 -10.93
N SER A 11 -1.93 2.42 -11.69
CA SER A 11 -3.27 2.91 -12.08
C SER A 11 -3.79 2.07 -13.24
N TRP A 12 -4.86 1.30 -13.00
CA TRP A 12 -5.52 0.54 -14.06
C TRP A 12 -6.17 1.45 -15.10
N VAL A 13 -6.64 2.64 -14.69
CA VAL A 13 -7.12 3.67 -15.63
C VAL A 13 -6.00 4.08 -16.59
N ALA A 14 -4.79 4.32 -16.07
CA ALA A 14 -3.64 4.64 -16.92
C ALA A 14 -3.29 3.50 -17.88
N VAL A 15 -3.30 2.24 -17.40
CA VAL A 15 -3.04 1.07 -18.25
C VAL A 15 -4.06 0.97 -19.38
N GLU A 16 -5.35 1.09 -19.09
CA GLU A 16 -6.41 1.02 -20.11
C GLU A 16 -6.36 2.24 -21.05
N THR A 17 -5.98 3.41 -20.55
CA THR A 17 -5.76 4.61 -21.40
C THR A 17 -4.68 4.38 -22.44
N GLU A 18 -3.55 3.78 -22.05
CA GLU A 18 -2.45 3.46 -22.97
C GLU A 18 -2.85 2.38 -24.01
N ARG A 19 -3.73 1.46 -23.63
CA ARG A 19 -4.23 0.38 -24.51
C ARG A 19 -5.38 0.81 -25.40
N ALA A 20 -6.02 1.94 -25.10
CA ALA A 20 -7.19 2.39 -25.87
C ALA A 20 -6.80 2.78 -27.31
N GLU A 21 -7.56 2.29 -28.29
CA GLU A 21 -7.37 2.63 -29.71
C GLU A 21 -8.09 3.93 -30.06
N ALA A 22 -9.28 4.14 -29.50
CA ALA A 22 -10.12 5.30 -29.79
C ALA A 22 -9.63 6.56 -29.04
N ALA A 23 -9.49 7.67 -29.73
CA ALA A 23 -9.09 8.95 -29.16
C ALA A 23 -10.02 9.44 -28.03
N SER A 24 -11.32 9.16 -28.14
CA SER A 24 -12.30 9.47 -27.09
C SER A 24 -12.07 8.67 -25.81
N ALA A 25 -11.71 7.40 -25.91
CA ALA A 25 -11.38 6.55 -24.76
C ALA A 25 -10.08 7.00 -24.10
N LYS A 26 -9.07 7.40 -24.87
CA LYS A 26 -7.83 8.00 -24.35
C LYS A 26 -8.11 9.27 -23.57
N SER A 27 -8.88 10.20 -24.15
CA SER A 27 -9.24 11.46 -23.51
C SER A 27 -10.02 11.24 -22.19
N LEU A 28 -10.96 10.30 -22.19
CA LEU A 28 -11.67 9.92 -20.97
C LEU A 28 -10.74 9.35 -19.92
N GLY A 29 -9.85 8.45 -20.28
CA GLY A 29 -8.87 7.84 -19.40
C GLY A 29 -7.90 8.86 -18.80
N GLU A 30 -7.44 9.84 -19.57
CA GLU A 30 -6.59 10.92 -19.06
C GLU A 30 -7.32 11.77 -18.00
N THR A 31 -8.61 12.05 -18.19
CA THR A 31 -9.43 12.77 -17.21
C THR A 31 -9.47 12.08 -15.83
N PHE A 32 -9.49 10.75 -15.81
CA PHE A 32 -9.59 9.95 -14.58
C PHE A 32 -8.27 9.27 -14.18
N ARG A 33 -7.15 9.59 -14.81
CA ARG A 33 -5.86 8.95 -14.59
C ARG A 33 -5.44 8.90 -13.13
N GLU A 34 -5.70 9.98 -12.40
CA GLU A 34 -5.31 10.16 -11.00
C GLU A 34 -6.49 9.99 -10.03
N TRP A 35 -7.63 9.50 -10.53
CA TRP A 35 -8.80 9.29 -9.70
C TRP A 35 -8.61 8.12 -8.76
N GLY A 36 -8.65 8.37 -7.44
CA GLY A 36 -8.52 7.31 -6.44
C GLY A 36 -8.26 7.85 -5.04
N ILE A 37 -8.52 7.01 -4.04
CA ILE A 37 -8.22 7.31 -2.64
C ILE A 37 -6.79 6.79 -2.34
N PRO A 38 -5.91 7.60 -1.75
CA PRO A 38 -4.57 7.16 -1.38
C PRO A 38 -4.60 5.91 -0.48
N THR A 39 -3.66 4.99 -0.66
CA THR A 39 -3.63 3.70 0.05
C THR A 39 -3.71 3.86 1.57
N ALA A 40 -2.97 4.81 2.15
CA ALA A 40 -2.98 5.04 3.58
C ALA A 40 -4.35 5.50 4.08
N ALA A 41 -5.04 6.38 3.33
CA ALA A 41 -6.40 6.83 3.63
C ALA A 41 -7.39 5.67 3.50
N SER A 42 -7.33 4.90 2.40
CA SER A 42 -8.17 3.72 2.20
C SER A 42 -8.06 2.71 3.34
N VAL A 43 -6.83 2.38 3.77
CA VAL A 43 -6.60 1.47 4.90
C VAL A 43 -7.22 2.02 6.19
N ALA A 44 -6.94 3.28 6.53
CA ALA A 44 -7.41 3.87 7.78
C ALA A 44 -8.94 4.03 7.82
N LEU A 45 -9.57 4.34 6.69
CA LEU A 45 -11.03 4.46 6.59
C LEU A 45 -11.70 3.09 6.70
N ILE A 46 -11.25 2.10 5.93
CA ILE A 46 -11.84 0.75 5.91
C ILE A 46 -11.61 0.02 7.25
N ALA A 47 -10.47 0.26 7.92
CA ALA A 47 -10.20 -0.35 9.23
C ALA A 47 -11.28 -0.01 10.29
N ARG A 48 -11.97 1.13 10.16
CA ARG A 48 -13.08 1.53 11.07
C ARG A 48 -14.30 0.62 10.98
N HIS A 49 -14.46 -0.14 9.89
CA HIS A 49 -15.60 -1.03 9.66
C HIS A 49 -15.42 -2.44 10.24
N GLY A 50 -14.27 -2.76 10.84
CA GLY A 50 -14.08 -4.00 11.62
C GLY A 50 -14.04 -5.26 10.77
N PHE A 51 -13.50 -5.23 9.55
CA PHE A 51 -13.30 -6.43 8.74
C PHE A 51 -12.32 -7.39 9.41
N GLU A 52 -12.55 -8.69 9.25
CA GLU A 52 -11.70 -9.75 9.80
C GLU A 52 -10.26 -9.65 9.29
N THR A 53 -10.11 -9.40 7.99
CA THR A 53 -8.80 -9.24 7.35
C THR A 53 -8.83 -8.09 6.37
N LEU A 54 -7.88 -7.17 6.53
CA LEU A 54 -7.70 -6.00 5.67
C LEU A 54 -6.30 -6.04 5.06
N PHE A 55 -6.21 -6.17 3.75
CA PHE A 55 -4.95 -6.10 3.00
C PHE A 55 -4.70 -4.68 2.50
N ALA A 56 -3.51 -4.17 2.78
CA ALA A 56 -3.04 -2.90 2.23
C ALA A 56 -2.25 -3.18 0.95
N THR A 57 -2.81 -2.87 -0.20
CA THR A 57 -2.13 -2.90 -1.50
C THR A 57 -2.24 -1.56 -2.21
N GLY A 58 -1.45 -1.37 -3.25
CA GLY A 58 -1.35 -0.11 -3.97
C GLY A 58 -0.18 0.75 -3.49
N GLY A 59 0.98 0.57 -4.10
CA GLY A 59 2.17 1.38 -3.83
C GLY A 59 3.01 0.99 -2.61
N ILE A 60 2.75 -0.15 -1.98
CA ILE A 60 3.63 -0.73 -0.95
C ILE A 60 4.94 -1.18 -1.59
N ARG A 61 6.08 -0.71 -1.06
CA ARG A 61 7.42 -0.93 -1.65
C ARG A 61 8.47 -1.33 -0.63
N SER A 62 8.19 -1.16 0.65
CA SER A 62 9.13 -1.37 1.74
C SER A 62 8.47 -2.05 2.95
N GLY A 63 9.28 -2.64 3.83
CA GLY A 63 8.80 -3.14 5.12
C GLY A 63 8.30 -2.03 6.03
N LEU A 64 8.83 -0.82 5.87
CA LEU A 64 8.32 0.37 6.57
C LEU A 64 6.91 0.77 6.10
N ASP A 65 6.60 0.64 4.79
CA ASP A 65 5.23 0.89 4.29
C ASP A 65 4.26 -0.13 4.88
N ILE A 66 4.67 -1.41 4.98
CA ILE A 66 3.88 -2.46 5.63
C ILE A 66 3.67 -2.13 7.11
N ALA A 67 4.72 -1.70 7.83
CA ALA A 67 4.59 -1.31 9.23
C ALA A 67 3.59 -0.16 9.43
N LYS A 68 3.65 0.87 8.58
CA LYS A 68 2.70 1.99 8.58
C LYS A 68 1.28 1.53 8.28
N ALA A 69 1.09 0.66 7.28
CA ALA A 69 -0.22 0.12 6.94
C ALA A 69 -0.82 -0.69 8.09
N ILE A 70 -0.02 -1.54 8.77
CA ILE A 70 -0.45 -2.28 9.96
C ILE A 70 -0.81 -1.34 11.10
N ALA A 71 -0.02 -0.29 11.34
CA ALA A 71 -0.33 0.72 12.33
C ALA A 71 -1.65 1.48 12.02
N LEU A 72 -2.03 1.61 10.75
CA LEU A 72 -3.31 2.19 10.32
C LEU A 72 -4.49 1.19 10.39
N GLY A 73 -4.23 -0.08 10.63
CA GLY A 73 -5.27 -1.10 10.83
C GLY A 73 -5.23 -2.28 9.85
N ALA A 74 -4.32 -2.30 8.89
CA ALA A 74 -4.18 -3.45 7.99
C ALA A 74 -3.76 -4.71 8.74
N SER A 75 -4.13 -5.86 8.20
CA SER A 75 -3.69 -7.19 8.66
C SER A 75 -2.37 -7.58 8.00
N ALA A 76 -2.17 -7.20 6.75
CA ALA A 76 -0.96 -7.44 5.97
C ALA A 76 -0.79 -6.39 4.86
N GLY A 77 0.42 -6.28 4.33
CA GLY A 77 0.72 -5.51 3.12
C GLY A 77 1.01 -6.40 1.92
N GLY A 78 0.53 -6.00 0.74
CA GLY A 78 0.79 -6.70 -0.51
C GLY A 78 1.68 -5.89 -1.44
N ILE A 79 2.66 -6.54 -2.05
CA ILE A 79 3.65 -5.95 -2.97
C ILE A 79 3.57 -6.68 -4.30
N ALA A 80 3.36 -5.93 -5.39
CA ALA A 80 3.35 -6.51 -6.74
C ALA A 80 4.51 -6.01 -7.59
N ARG A 81 4.50 -4.75 -7.99
CA ARG A 81 5.44 -4.18 -8.96
C ARG A 81 6.91 -4.35 -8.56
N SER A 82 7.23 -4.01 -7.30
CA SER A 82 8.63 -4.06 -6.83
C SER A 82 9.17 -5.48 -6.73
N SER A 83 8.33 -6.47 -6.43
CA SER A 83 8.74 -7.88 -6.44
C SER A 83 8.98 -8.41 -7.85
N LEU A 84 8.14 -8.02 -8.83
CA LEU A 84 8.35 -8.35 -10.23
C LEU A 84 9.64 -7.71 -10.77
N GLN A 85 9.87 -6.43 -10.48
CA GLN A 85 11.11 -5.74 -10.87
C GLN A 85 12.36 -6.40 -10.28
N ALA A 86 12.32 -6.85 -9.02
CA ALA A 86 13.42 -7.60 -8.41
C ALA A 86 13.67 -8.93 -9.14
N LEU A 87 12.60 -9.64 -9.50
CA LEU A 87 12.71 -10.89 -10.26
C LEU A 87 13.29 -10.67 -11.65
N GLU A 88 12.84 -9.64 -12.37
CA GLU A 88 13.30 -9.30 -13.71
C GLU A 88 14.76 -8.83 -13.73
N SER A 89 15.21 -8.12 -12.69
CA SER A 89 16.57 -7.56 -12.63
C SER A 89 17.67 -8.57 -12.34
N GLY A 90 17.39 -9.66 -11.63
CA GLY A 90 18.42 -10.62 -11.23
C GLY A 90 17.86 -12.00 -10.85
N GLY A 91 16.68 -12.33 -11.33
CA GLY A 91 16.06 -13.65 -11.13
C GLY A 91 15.64 -13.94 -9.69
N ARG A 92 15.54 -15.24 -9.43
CA ARG A 92 15.01 -15.76 -8.15
C ARG A 92 15.77 -15.23 -6.92
N ASP A 93 17.10 -15.20 -6.98
CA ASP A 93 17.92 -14.84 -5.82
C ASP A 93 17.76 -13.35 -5.46
N THR A 94 17.67 -12.49 -6.45
CA THR A 94 17.37 -11.05 -6.25
C THR A 94 15.97 -10.84 -5.70
N ALA A 95 14.99 -11.62 -6.15
CA ALA A 95 13.64 -11.58 -5.59
C ALA A 95 13.60 -12.06 -4.13
N LEU A 96 14.35 -13.11 -3.78
CA LEU A 96 14.46 -13.56 -2.39
C LEU A 96 15.11 -12.50 -1.51
N ALA A 97 16.25 -11.94 -1.93
CA ALA A 97 16.92 -10.86 -1.19
C ALA A 97 16.03 -9.62 -1.01
N PHE A 98 15.16 -9.32 -2.00
CA PHE A 98 14.16 -8.27 -1.87
C PHE A 98 13.19 -8.56 -0.71
N PHE A 99 12.64 -9.78 -0.60
CA PHE A 99 11.71 -10.12 0.48
C PHE A 99 12.39 -10.20 1.83
N GLU A 100 13.63 -10.70 1.92
CA GLU A 100 14.43 -10.67 3.15
C GLU A 100 14.64 -9.23 3.66
N ARG A 101 14.92 -8.30 2.75
CA ARG A 101 15.02 -6.87 3.08
C ARG A 101 13.69 -6.32 3.59
N ILE A 102 12.57 -6.62 2.94
CA ILE A 102 11.23 -6.20 3.38
C ILE A 102 10.96 -6.69 4.82
N GLU A 103 11.26 -7.95 5.10
CA GLU A 103 11.09 -8.52 6.43
C GLU A 103 11.99 -7.83 7.47
N ALA A 104 13.26 -7.60 7.14
CA ALA A 104 14.21 -6.90 8.01
C ALA A 104 13.76 -5.47 8.32
N GLU A 105 13.27 -4.73 7.32
CA GLU A 105 12.73 -3.38 7.50
C GLU A 105 11.51 -3.37 8.42
N LEU A 106 10.56 -4.31 8.25
CA LEU A 106 9.39 -4.44 9.11
C LEU A 106 9.79 -4.77 10.55
N ARG A 107 10.70 -5.74 10.75
CA ARG A 107 11.22 -6.10 12.08
C ARG A 107 11.93 -4.92 12.74
N THR A 108 12.70 -4.17 11.98
CA THR A 108 13.38 -2.96 12.48
C THR A 108 12.37 -1.89 12.92
N ALA A 109 11.33 -1.64 12.11
CA ALA A 109 10.27 -0.70 12.49
C ALA A 109 9.57 -1.13 13.79
N MET A 110 9.27 -2.43 13.93
CA MET A 110 8.67 -3.00 15.14
C MET A 110 9.60 -2.81 16.36
N LEU A 111 10.89 -3.07 16.20
CA LEU A 111 11.89 -2.87 17.27
C LEU A 111 11.94 -1.41 17.73
N LEU A 112 12.00 -0.48 16.80
CA LEU A 112 12.11 0.95 17.09
C LEU A 112 10.89 1.53 17.85
N VAL A 113 9.71 0.92 17.68
CA VAL A 113 8.49 1.32 18.40
C VAL A 113 8.17 0.40 19.60
N GLY A 114 9.04 -0.55 19.93
CA GLY A 114 8.86 -1.49 21.03
C GLY A 114 7.74 -2.51 20.83
N ALA A 115 7.36 -2.78 19.58
CA ALA A 115 6.27 -3.71 19.26
C ALA A 115 6.79 -5.16 19.11
N LYS A 116 6.44 -6.04 20.02
CA LYS A 116 6.86 -7.46 20.03
C LYS A 116 6.10 -8.35 19.02
N ASN A 117 4.99 -7.88 18.48
CA ASN A 117 4.18 -8.57 17.46
C ASN A 117 3.34 -7.55 16.68
N LEU A 118 2.63 -8.01 15.64
CA LEU A 118 1.80 -7.14 14.78
C LEU A 118 0.62 -6.49 15.54
N ALA A 119 0.07 -7.17 16.55
CA ALA A 119 -0.98 -6.57 17.38
C ALA A 119 -0.44 -5.38 18.21
N ALA A 120 0.76 -5.51 18.76
CA ALA A 120 1.44 -4.43 19.46
C ALA A 120 1.81 -3.28 18.49
N LEU A 121 2.23 -3.60 17.27
CA LEU A 121 2.51 -2.59 16.24
C LEU A 121 1.24 -1.80 15.86
N ARG A 122 0.11 -2.48 15.72
CA ARG A 122 -1.19 -1.83 15.44
C ARG A 122 -1.63 -0.91 16.58
N ALA A 123 -1.32 -1.26 17.81
CA ALA A 123 -1.64 -0.48 19.01
C ALA A 123 -0.60 0.61 19.33
N ALA A 124 0.55 0.63 18.66
CA ALA A 124 1.63 1.58 18.93
C ALA A 124 1.15 3.04 18.72
N PRO A 125 1.58 3.97 19.59
CA PRO A 125 1.29 5.39 19.41
C PRO A 125 1.84 5.89 18.07
N ARG A 126 1.03 6.72 17.39
CA ARG A 126 1.39 7.31 16.09
C ARG A 126 0.84 8.71 15.95
N VAL A 127 1.54 9.53 15.20
CA VAL A 127 1.09 10.88 14.82
C VAL A 127 0.76 10.86 13.33
N ILE A 128 -0.43 11.30 12.98
CA ILE A 128 -0.89 11.43 11.59
C ILE A 128 -0.82 12.91 11.23
N VAL A 129 -0.10 13.23 10.17
CA VAL A 129 0.13 14.60 9.69
C VAL A 129 -0.09 14.71 8.18
N GLY A 130 -0.15 15.93 7.66
CA GLY A 130 -0.27 16.21 6.23
C GLY A 130 -1.57 15.69 5.63
N GLU A 131 -1.55 15.37 4.36
CA GLU A 131 -2.72 14.98 3.56
C GLU A 131 -3.55 13.85 4.21
N LEU A 132 -2.89 12.85 4.79
CA LEU A 132 -3.61 11.76 5.46
C LEU A 132 -4.50 12.27 6.60
N LYS A 133 -4.03 13.27 7.36
CA LYS A 133 -4.84 13.88 8.43
C LYS A 133 -6.10 14.51 7.84
N GLU A 134 -5.95 15.27 6.74
CA GLU A 134 -7.08 15.93 6.06
C GLU A 134 -8.12 14.90 5.58
N TRP A 135 -7.66 13.80 4.98
CA TRP A 135 -8.55 12.70 4.58
C TRP A 135 -9.36 12.14 5.76
N LEU A 136 -8.73 11.95 6.91
CA LEU A 136 -9.37 11.34 8.08
C LEU A 136 -10.30 12.28 8.85
N GLU A 137 -10.11 13.59 8.74
CA GLU A 137 -10.96 14.60 9.35
C GLU A 137 -12.23 14.90 8.54
N GLN A 138 -12.21 14.66 7.22
CA GLN A 138 -13.33 14.96 6.31
C GLN A 138 -14.23 13.76 6.04
N MET A 139 -13.88 12.58 6.49
CA MET A 139 -14.62 11.31 6.29
C MET A 139 -14.80 10.58 7.62
#